data_6eb85c321d94e7b970928bd8f562aea0
#
_entry.id   6eb85c321d94e7b970928bd8f562aea0
#
_cell.length_a   1.000
_cell.length_b   1.000
_cell.length_c   1.000
_cell.angle_alpha   90.00
_cell.angle_beta   90.00
_cell.angle_gamma   90.00
#
_symmetry.space_group_name_H-M   'P 1'
#
loop_
_entity.id
_entity.type
_entity.pdbx_description
1 polymer ?
#
loop_
_entity_poly.entity_id
_entity_poly.type
_entity_poly.pdbx_seq_one_letter_code
_entity_poly.pdbx_strand_id
1 'polypeptide(L)'
;LCAMVSVDDYANLKSDEIKNKLTLLKSQEDELIKSEKALEVTNTSSLKRVVDSQKKQILRCFNAEVTSVIGTITANNIDSVRTKLQRTFDALNKIFAVDGVQISQEYFAMKLEEMSLVYAYMLKVEEEKEQKKAIREQMLEEEKVRREIEREKQKIEKEESQFSNEVKKLMGYMQKAKDDVEKQLYIDKIQELEEKLKALAADKENVLEREQNTRAGFVYIISNIGSFGE
;
A
#
# COMPACT_ATOMS: atom_id res chain seq x y z
N LEU A 1 9.70 -26.71 -25.11
CA LEU A 1 8.97 -25.43 -25.01
C LEU A 1 8.60 -25.24 -23.55
N CYS A 2 9.48 -24.58 -22.79
CA CYS A 2 9.16 -24.13 -21.44
C CYS A 2 8.03 -23.09 -21.57
N ALA A 3 6.88 -23.35 -20.95
CA ALA A 3 5.81 -22.37 -20.86
C ALA A 3 6.37 -21.11 -20.21
N MET A 4 6.36 -20.00 -20.94
CA MET A 4 6.77 -18.71 -20.39
C MET A 4 5.78 -18.38 -19.27
N VAL A 5 6.27 -18.38 -18.04
CA VAL A 5 5.48 -17.92 -16.89
C VAL A 5 5.16 -16.45 -17.12
N SER A 6 3.89 -16.13 -17.27
CA SER A 6 3.42 -14.77 -17.46
C SER A 6 3.40 -14.04 -16.12
N VAL A 7 3.66 -12.74 -16.14
CA VAL A 7 3.50 -11.88 -14.95
C VAL A 7 2.07 -11.93 -14.41
N ASP A 8 1.10 -12.19 -15.29
CA ASP A 8 -0.32 -12.33 -14.95
C ASP A 8 -0.60 -13.53 -14.02
N ASP A 9 0.27 -14.57 -14.03
CA ASP A 9 0.15 -15.73 -13.14
C ASP A 9 0.36 -15.35 -11.66
N TYR A 10 0.95 -14.19 -11.39
CA TYR A 10 1.21 -13.68 -10.04
C TYR A 10 0.29 -12.52 -9.61
N ALA A 11 -0.62 -12.07 -10.49
CA ALA A 11 -1.45 -10.88 -10.25
C ALA A 11 -2.33 -10.99 -8.99
N ASN A 12 -2.77 -12.20 -8.65
CA ASN A 12 -3.66 -12.47 -7.50
C ASN A 12 -2.92 -12.74 -6.19
N LEU A 13 -1.57 -12.78 -6.20
CA LEU A 13 -0.77 -13.08 -5.02
C LEU A 13 -0.45 -11.79 -4.24
N LYS A 14 -0.30 -11.93 -2.91
CA LYS A 14 0.23 -10.86 -2.05
C LYS A 14 1.75 -10.77 -2.19
N SER A 15 2.32 -9.61 -1.85
CA SER A 15 3.78 -9.39 -1.93
C SER A 15 4.58 -10.43 -1.14
N ASP A 16 4.11 -10.84 0.05
CA ASP A 16 4.76 -11.86 0.87
C ASP A 16 4.74 -13.25 0.22
N GLU A 17 3.65 -13.62 -0.47
CA GLU A 17 3.55 -14.89 -1.18
C GLU A 17 4.52 -14.95 -2.37
N ILE A 18 4.65 -13.84 -3.11
CA ILE A 18 5.62 -13.71 -4.19
C ILE A 18 7.06 -13.82 -3.65
N LYS A 19 7.34 -13.19 -2.51
CA LYS A 19 8.63 -13.27 -1.83
C LYS A 19 8.96 -14.69 -1.40
N ASN A 20 7.99 -15.45 -0.89
CA ASN A 20 8.16 -16.85 -0.53
C ASN A 20 8.47 -17.72 -1.75
N LYS A 21 7.77 -17.49 -2.88
CA LYS A 21 8.07 -18.16 -4.15
C LYS A 21 9.49 -17.85 -4.64
N LEU A 22 9.91 -16.61 -4.54
CA LEU A 22 11.28 -16.20 -4.90
C LEU A 22 12.34 -16.91 -4.04
N THR A 23 12.08 -17.06 -2.74
CA THR A 23 12.97 -17.79 -1.84
C THR A 23 13.03 -19.27 -2.18
N LEU A 24 11.89 -19.88 -2.51
CA LEU A 24 11.81 -21.26 -2.94
C LEU A 24 12.57 -21.48 -4.26
N LEU A 25 12.36 -20.61 -5.25
CA LEU A 25 13.06 -20.67 -6.53
C LEU A 25 14.58 -20.60 -6.34
N LYS A 26 15.08 -19.71 -5.47
CA LYS A 26 16.53 -19.64 -5.16
C LYS A 26 17.06 -20.92 -4.53
N SER A 27 16.29 -21.57 -3.68
CA SER A 27 16.67 -22.89 -3.13
C SER A 27 16.74 -23.95 -4.22
N GLN A 28 15.80 -23.93 -5.17
CA GLN A 28 15.80 -24.84 -6.32
C GLN A 28 16.99 -24.59 -7.27
N GLU A 29 17.34 -23.33 -7.49
CA GLU A 29 18.53 -22.95 -8.24
C GLU A 29 19.82 -23.50 -7.60
N ASP A 30 19.95 -23.38 -6.28
CA ASP A 30 21.07 -23.92 -5.53
C ASP A 30 21.16 -25.45 -5.63
N GLU A 31 20.03 -26.13 -5.61
CA GLU A 31 19.94 -27.58 -5.81
C GLU A 31 20.35 -27.98 -7.23
N LEU A 32 19.92 -27.20 -8.23
CA LEU A 32 20.28 -27.44 -9.62
C LEU A 32 21.79 -27.28 -9.85
N ILE A 33 22.41 -26.29 -9.21
CA ILE A 33 23.86 -26.07 -9.24
C ILE A 33 24.58 -27.21 -8.53
N LYS A 34 24.13 -27.63 -7.33
CA LYS A 34 24.75 -28.72 -6.56
C LYS A 34 24.64 -30.06 -7.27
N SER A 35 23.55 -30.32 -7.97
CA SER A 35 23.33 -31.52 -8.77
C SER A 35 24.08 -31.51 -10.13
N GLU A 36 24.85 -30.46 -10.41
CA GLU A 36 25.57 -30.22 -11.66
C GLU A 36 24.70 -30.13 -12.92
N LYS A 37 23.37 -29.95 -12.77
CA LYS A 37 22.44 -29.82 -13.89
C LYS A 37 22.33 -28.39 -14.43
N ALA A 38 22.82 -27.40 -13.72
CA ALA A 38 22.86 -26.01 -14.17
C ALA A 38 23.77 -25.80 -15.41
N LEU A 39 24.65 -26.74 -15.70
CA LEU A 39 25.57 -26.69 -16.82
C LEU A 39 25.55 -27.97 -17.64
N GLU A 40 25.70 -27.84 -18.95
CA GLU A 40 25.94 -28.93 -19.90
C GLU A 40 27.40 -28.98 -20.21
N VAL A 41 28.00 -30.17 -20.06
CA VAL A 41 29.44 -30.38 -20.32
C VAL A 41 29.62 -31.42 -21.43
N THR A 42 30.13 -30.98 -22.55
CA THR A 42 30.39 -31.84 -23.72
C THR A 42 31.87 -32.25 -23.83
N ASN A 43 32.77 -31.53 -23.16
CA ASN A 43 34.20 -31.82 -23.20
C ASN A 43 34.57 -32.90 -22.18
N THR A 44 34.86 -34.08 -22.67
CA THR A 44 35.32 -35.23 -21.85
C THR A 44 36.83 -35.46 -21.94
N SER A 45 37.55 -34.72 -22.79
CA SER A 45 38.99 -34.93 -23.08
C SER A 45 39.93 -34.05 -22.25
N SER A 46 39.41 -33.02 -21.53
CA SER A 46 40.20 -32.15 -20.69
C SER A 46 40.38 -32.70 -19.27
N LEU A 47 41.45 -32.26 -18.61
CA LEU A 47 41.67 -32.59 -17.19
C LEU A 47 40.46 -32.12 -16.34
N LYS A 48 39.91 -32.98 -15.51
CA LYS A 48 38.75 -32.70 -14.65
C LYS A 48 38.90 -31.37 -13.91
N ARG A 49 40.07 -31.05 -13.38
CA ARG A 49 40.38 -29.81 -12.68
C ARG A 49 40.16 -28.57 -13.55
N VAL A 50 40.45 -28.65 -14.86
CA VAL A 50 40.27 -27.56 -15.81
C VAL A 50 38.77 -27.35 -16.07
N VAL A 51 38.04 -28.44 -16.33
CA VAL A 51 36.60 -28.41 -16.53
C VAL A 51 35.87 -27.84 -15.30
N ASP A 52 36.24 -28.28 -14.09
CA ASP A 52 35.66 -27.76 -12.84
C ASP A 52 35.94 -26.27 -12.62
N SER A 53 37.13 -25.79 -13.07
CA SER A 53 37.43 -24.35 -13.04
C SER A 53 36.56 -23.56 -14.01
N GLN A 54 36.36 -24.06 -15.21
CA GLN A 54 35.52 -23.44 -16.26
C GLN A 54 34.04 -23.40 -15.86
N LYS A 55 33.54 -24.51 -15.29
CA LYS A 55 32.18 -24.55 -14.70
C LYS A 55 31.97 -23.43 -13.68
N LYS A 56 32.93 -23.26 -12.76
CA LYS A 56 32.86 -22.19 -11.74
C LYS A 56 32.94 -20.80 -12.35
N GLN A 57 33.75 -20.61 -13.38
CA GLN A 57 33.88 -19.32 -14.05
C GLN A 57 32.61 -18.92 -14.78
N ILE A 58 32.02 -19.80 -15.62
CA ILE A 58 30.81 -19.48 -16.37
C ILE A 58 29.62 -19.20 -15.42
N LEU A 59 29.42 -20.01 -14.37
CA LEU A 59 28.38 -19.79 -13.38
C LEU A 59 28.55 -18.45 -12.66
N ARG A 60 29.79 -18.14 -12.24
CA ARG A 60 30.07 -16.87 -11.57
C ARG A 60 29.80 -15.67 -12.47
N CYS A 61 30.28 -15.73 -13.72
CA CYS A 61 30.02 -14.65 -14.69
C CYS A 61 28.53 -14.49 -14.96
N PHE A 62 27.84 -15.60 -15.25
CA PHE A 62 26.41 -15.57 -15.54
C PHE A 62 25.59 -15.02 -14.37
N ASN A 63 25.80 -15.55 -13.16
CA ASN A 63 25.07 -15.11 -11.99
C ASN A 63 25.34 -13.64 -11.63
N ALA A 64 26.57 -13.16 -11.79
CA ALA A 64 26.91 -11.75 -11.57
C ALA A 64 26.19 -10.82 -12.56
N GLU A 65 26.21 -11.16 -13.85
CA GLU A 65 25.54 -10.38 -14.89
C GLU A 65 24.01 -10.43 -14.73
N VAL A 66 23.42 -11.61 -14.50
CA VAL A 66 22.00 -11.78 -14.26
C VAL A 66 21.55 -10.97 -13.05
N THR A 67 22.26 -11.04 -11.93
CA THR A 67 21.95 -10.27 -10.72
C THR A 67 22.00 -8.77 -10.99
N SER A 68 23.01 -8.31 -11.72
CA SER A 68 23.14 -6.91 -12.12
C SER A 68 21.95 -6.47 -12.99
N VAL A 69 21.60 -7.28 -13.99
CA VAL A 69 20.50 -6.96 -14.94
C VAL A 69 19.13 -6.98 -14.24
N ILE A 70 18.87 -7.99 -13.39
CA ILE A 70 17.62 -8.08 -12.60
C ILE A 70 17.50 -6.88 -11.64
N GLY A 71 18.62 -6.44 -11.05
CA GLY A 71 18.67 -5.26 -10.17
C GLY A 71 18.26 -3.94 -10.86
N THR A 72 18.21 -3.90 -12.20
CA THR A 72 17.75 -2.72 -12.97
C THR A 72 16.26 -2.74 -13.33
N ILE A 73 15.51 -3.72 -12.85
CA ILE A 73 14.07 -3.86 -13.17
C ILE A 73 13.30 -2.64 -12.68
N THR A 74 12.47 -2.11 -13.56
CA THR A 74 11.48 -1.04 -13.30
C THR A 74 10.15 -1.41 -13.93
N ALA A 75 9.08 -0.69 -13.58
CA ALA A 75 7.73 -0.94 -14.10
C ALA A 75 7.65 -0.97 -15.64
N ASN A 76 8.57 -0.27 -16.34
CA ASN A 76 8.47 -0.04 -17.79
C ASN A 76 9.57 -0.74 -18.61
N ASN A 77 10.48 -1.54 -18.00
CA ASN A 77 11.65 -2.05 -18.71
C ASN A 77 11.78 -3.57 -18.76
N ILE A 78 10.77 -4.33 -18.35
CA ILE A 78 10.84 -5.80 -18.22
C ILE A 78 11.26 -6.49 -19.51
N ASP A 79 10.77 -6.07 -20.68
CA ASP A 79 11.13 -6.67 -21.95
C ASP A 79 12.58 -6.37 -22.36
N SER A 80 13.08 -5.18 -22.01
CA SER A 80 14.49 -4.83 -22.21
C SER A 80 15.38 -5.68 -21.30
N VAL A 81 14.99 -5.90 -20.06
CA VAL A 81 15.70 -6.77 -19.10
C VAL A 81 15.71 -8.21 -19.60
N ARG A 82 14.58 -8.74 -20.05
CA ARG A 82 14.49 -10.08 -20.67
C ARG A 82 15.43 -10.23 -21.86
N THR A 83 15.44 -9.24 -22.75
CA THR A 83 16.35 -9.24 -23.91
C THR A 83 17.82 -9.22 -23.50
N LYS A 84 18.18 -8.48 -22.45
CA LYS A 84 19.54 -8.46 -21.91
C LYS A 84 19.94 -9.81 -21.32
N LEU A 85 19.06 -10.46 -20.55
CA LEU A 85 19.29 -11.78 -20.00
C LEU A 85 19.53 -12.82 -21.10
N GLN A 86 18.71 -12.80 -22.15
CA GLN A 86 18.91 -13.67 -23.33
C GLN A 86 20.26 -13.45 -23.99
N ARG A 87 20.64 -12.18 -24.20
CA ARG A 87 21.95 -11.84 -24.79
C ARG A 87 23.12 -12.30 -23.91
N THR A 88 23.02 -12.15 -22.60
CA THR A 88 24.02 -12.64 -21.64
C THR A 88 24.17 -14.16 -21.72
N PHE A 89 23.05 -14.89 -21.74
CA PHE A 89 23.01 -16.34 -21.88
C PHE A 89 23.68 -16.79 -23.20
N ASP A 90 23.29 -16.21 -24.32
CA ASP A 90 23.84 -16.56 -25.64
C ASP A 90 25.33 -16.21 -25.76
N ALA A 91 25.74 -15.05 -25.23
CA ALA A 91 27.12 -14.59 -25.29
C ALA A 91 28.05 -15.48 -24.47
N LEU A 92 27.67 -15.82 -23.23
CA LEU A 92 28.50 -16.68 -22.39
C LEU A 92 28.54 -18.10 -22.93
N ASN A 93 27.46 -18.67 -23.41
CA ASN A 93 27.44 -19.98 -24.03
C ASN A 93 28.34 -20.03 -25.29
N LYS A 94 28.36 -18.96 -26.08
CA LYS A 94 29.24 -18.83 -27.24
C LYS A 94 30.71 -18.75 -26.83
N ILE A 95 31.06 -17.98 -25.81
CA ILE A 95 32.43 -17.83 -25.30
C ILE A 95 32.96 -19.16 -24.76
N PHE A 96 32.18 -19.85 -23.94
CA PHE A 96 32.60 -21.08 -23.27
C PHE A 96 32.37 -22.36 -24.11
N ALA A 97 31.74 -22.22 -25.30
CA ALA A 97 31.58 -23.34 -26.23
C ALA A 97 32.90 -23.99 -26.63
N VAL A 98 33.99 -23.20 -26.72
CA VAL A 98 35.36 -23.71 -27.02
C VAL A 98 35.85 -24.67 -25.92
N ASP A 99 35.43 -24.42 -24.67
CA ASP A 99 35.78 -25.23 -23.52
C ASP A 99 34.81 -26.42 -23.32
N GLY A 100 33.75 -26.49 -24.12
CA GLY A 100 32.71 -27.52 -24.02
C GLY A 100 31.87 -27.43 -22.76
N VAL A 101 31.70 -26.23 -22.23
CA VAL A 101 30.86 -25.95 -21.05
C VAL A 101 29.80 -24.91 -21.43
N GLN A 102 28.52 -25.18 -21.16
CA GLN A 102 27.43 -24.30 -21.47
C GLN A 102 26.44 -24.22 -20.31
N ILE A 103 25.75 -23.11 -20.19
CA ILE A 103 24.64 -22.95 -19.22
C ILE A 103 23.44 -23.71 -19.77
N SER A 104 22.80 -24.54 -18.92
CA SER A 104 21.65 -25.32 -19.33
C SER A 104 20.42 -24.44 -19.57
N GLN A 105 19.53 -24.88 -20.47
CA GLN A 105 18.26 -24.21 -20.72
C GLN A 105 17.36 -24.21 -19.48
N GLU A 106 17.42 -25.27 -18.67
CA GLU A 106 16.68 -25.38 -17.42
C GLU A 106 17.09 -24.27 -16.44
N TYR A 107 18.41 -24.07 -16.24
CA TYR A 107 18.91 -23.01 -15.36
C TYR A 107 18.59 -21.61 -15.88
N PHE A 108 18.66 -21.40 -17.18
CA PHE A 108 18.25 -20.14 -17.79
C PHE A 108 16.76 -19.86 -17.63
N ALA A 109 15.89 -20.88 -17.76
CA ALA A 109 14.45 -20.74 -17.54
C ALA A 109 14.14 -20.32 -16.10
N MET A 110 14.86 -20.88 -15.11
CA MET A 110 14.72 -20.45 -13.70
C MET A 110 15.12 -18.98 -13.51
N LYS A 111 16.14 -18.49 -14.21
CA LYS A 111 16.55 -17.07 -14.15
C LYS A 111 15.52 -16.15 -14.80
N LEU A 112 14.83 -16.59 -15.83
CA LEU A 112 13.68 -15.85 -16.40
C LEU A 112 12.50 -15.83 -15.45
N GLU A 113 12.25 -16.91 -14.71
CA GLU A 113 11.24 -16.97 -13.66
C GLU A 113 11.61 -16.05 -12.48
N GLU A 114 12.87 -16.06 -12.04
CA GLU A 114 13.38 -15.12 -11.02
C GLU A 114 13.10 -13.66 -11.43
N MET A 115 13.41 -13.30 -12.67
CA MET A 115 13.14 -11.99 -13.24
C MET A 115 11.64 -11.64 -13.16
N SER A 116 10.77 -12.57 -13.56
CA SER A 116 9.31 -12.37 -13.56
C SER A 116 8.75 -12.20 -12.15
N LEU A 117 9.24 -12.99 -11.18
CA LEU A 117 8.87 -12.88 -9.76
C LEU A 117 9.34 -11.56 -9.13
N VAL A 118 10.59 -11.13 -9.43
CA VAL A 118 11.11 -9.84 -8.94
C VAL A 118 10.27 -8.69 -9.48
N TYR A 119 9.91 -8.72 -10.75
CA TYR A 119 9.05 -7.71 -11.37
C TYR A 119 7.65 -7.69 -10.75
N ALA A 120 7.00 -8.85 -10.61
CA ALA A 120 5.68 -8.97 -9.97
C ALA A 120 5.72 -8.49 -8.51
N TYR A 121 6.77 -8.85 -7.76
CA TYR A 121 6.96 -8.39 -6.39
C TYR A 121 7.06 -6.86 -6.30
N MET A 122 7.84 -6.26 -7.18
CA MET A 122 8.03 -4.81 -7.21
C MET A 122 6.70 -4.09 -7.49
N LEU A 123 5.94 -4.53 -8.49
CA LEU A 123 4.64 -3.96 -8.83
C LEU A 123 3.65 -4.09 -7.66
N LYS A 124 3.63 -5.27 -7.00
CA LYS A 124 2.71 -5.52 -5.88
C LYS A 124 3.04 -4.67 -4.65
N VAL A 125 4.32 -4.52 -4.34
CA VAL A 125 4.76 -3.65 -3.24
C VAL A 125 4.38 -2.19 -3.50
N GLU A 126 4.50 -1.71 -4.75
CA GLU A 126 4.11 -0.33 -5.09
C GLU A 126 2.58 -0.17 -4.99
N GLU A 127 1.80 -1.12 -5.50
CA GLU A 127 0.33 -1.14 -5.36
C GLU A 127 -0.09 -1.10 -3.87
N GLU A 128 0.47 -1.98 -3.04
CA GLU A 128 0.18 -2.02 -1.60
C GLU A 128 0.56 -0.71 -0.89
N LYS A 129 1.65 -0.08 -1.30
CA LYS A 129 2.09 1.21 -0.77
C LYS A 129 1.15 2.34 -1.14
N GLU A 130 0.70 2.38 -2.39
CA GLU A 130 -0.30 3.35 -2.84
C GLU A 130 -1.63 3.17 -2.13
N GLN A 131 -2.09 1.93 -1.96
CA GLN A 131 -3.30 1.62 -1.19
C GLN A 131 -3.18 2.09 0.27
N LYS A 132 -2.07 1.78 0.94
CA LYS A 132 -1.80 2.25 2.31
C LYS A 132 -1.77 3.78 2.41
N LYS A 133 -1.20 4.45 1.40
CA LYS A 133 -1.17 5.92 1.34
C LYS A 133 -2.58 6.49 1.19
N ALA A 134 -3.39 5.95 0.27
CA ALA A 134 -4.77 6.38 0.06
C ALA A 134 -5.63 6.19 1.32
N ILE A 135 -5.51 5.02 1.97
CA ILE A 135 -6.22 4.75 3.24
C ILE A 135 -5.80 5.75 4.33
N ARG A 136 -4.50 6.05 4.45
CA ARG A 136 -4.00 7.01 5.43
C ARG A 136 -4.51 8.43 5.17
N GLU A 137 -4.52 8.86 3.91
CA GLU A 137 -5.05 10.18 3.51
C GLU A 137 -6.54 10.27 3.84
N GLN A 138 -7.31 9.23 3.55
CA GLN A 138 -8.73 9.16 3.86
C GLN A 138 -8.97 9.22 5.38
N MET A 139 -8.22 8.45 6.18
CA MET A 139 -8.32 8.48 7.65
C MET A 139 -8.00 9.88 8.23
N LEU A 140 -6.99 10.57 7.67
CA LEU A 140 -6.64 11.92 8.09
C LEU A 140 -7.75 12.93 7.76
N GLU A 141 -8.40 12.78 6.61
CA GLU A 141 -9.51 13.66 6.21
C GLU A 141 -10.74 13.42 7.11
N GLU A 142 -11.09 12.17 7.38
CA GLU A 142 -12.16 11.80 8.31
C GLU A 142 -11.88 12.33 9.72
N GLU A 143 -10.63 12.25 10.19
CA GLU A 143 -10.27 12.79 11.50
C GLU A 143 -10.40 14.32 11.55
N LYS A 144 -10.06 15.03 10.47
CA LYS A 144 -10.29 16.48 10.39
C LYS A 144 -11.77 16.83 10.49
N VAL A 145 -12.61 16.16 9.69
CA VAL A 145 -14.07 16.37 9.71
C VAL A 145 -14.62 16.08 11.11
N ARG A 146 -14.20 15.00 11.75
CA ARG A 146 -14.62 14.68 13.11
C ARG A 146 -14.22 15.75 14.12
N ARG A 147 -13.00 16.28 14.01
CA ARG A 147 -12.53 17.36 14.89
C ARG A 147 -13.29 18.67 14.65
N GLU A 148 -13.68 18.95 13.41
CA GLU A 148 -14.53 20.13 13.11
C GLU A 148 -15.91 19.99 13.72
N ILE A 149 -16.58 18.85 13.53
CA ILE A 149 -17.87 18.53 14.13
C ILE A 149 -17.82 18.69 15.66
N GLU A 150 -16.77 18.14 16.29
CA GLU A 150 -16.62 18.24 17.74
C GLU A 150 -16.44 19.70 18.20
N ARG A 151 -15.67 20.50 17.47
CA ARG A 151 -15.52 21.94 17.76
C ARG A 151 -16.83 22.71 17.59
N GLU A 152 -17.59 22.42 16.53
CA GLU A 152 -18.90 23.03 16.31
C GLU A 152 -19.87 22.69 17.44
N LYS A 153 -19.93 21.43 17.88
CA LYS A 153 -20.73 21.00 19.05
C LYS A 153 -20.37 21.76 20.31
N GLN A 154 -19.09 21.81 20.65
CA GLN A 154 -18.63 22.51 21.85
C GLN A 154 -18.94 24.00 21.80
N LYS A 155 -18.90 24.61 20.60
CA LYS A 155 -19.27 26.02 20.43
C LYS A 155 -20.76 26.22 20.64
N ILE A 156 -21.61 25.38 20.04
CA ILE A 156 -23.06 25.42 20.21
C ILE A 156 -23.47 25.22 21.67
N GLU A 157 -22.90 24.21 22.35
CA GLU A 157 -23.19 23.95 23.78
C GLU A 157 -22.78 25.11 24.68
N LYS A 158 -21.64 25.76 24.38
CA LYS A 158 -21.23 26.94 25.12
C LYS A 158 -22.15 28.13 24.92
N GLU A 159 -22.58 28.41 23.70
CA GLU A 159 -23.49 29.47 23.39
C GLU A 159 -24.88 29.20 23.96
N GLU A 160 -25.38 27.96 23.87
CA GLU A 160 -26.65 27.51 24.49
C GLU A 160 -26.65 27.75 26.00
N SER A 161 -25.54 27.36 26.67
CA SER A 161 -25.39 27.60 28.11
C SER A 161 -25.34 29.08 28.47
N GLN A 162 -24.63 29.90 27.67
CA GLN A 162 -24.55 31.34 27.89
C GLN A 162 -25.91 32.00 27.76
N PHE A 163 -26.64 31.76 26.67
CA PHE A 163 -27.96 32.36 26.44
C PHE A 163 -28.99 31.86 27.46
N SER A 164 -29.00 30.59 27.82
CA SER A 164 -29.88 30.06 28.84
C SER A 164 -29.64 30.72 30.22
N ASN A 165 -28.37 30.95 30.58
CA ASN A 165 -28.05 31.65 31.82
C ASN A 165 -28.41 33.10 31.80
N GLU A 166 -28.29 33.76 30.64
CA GLU A 166 -28.73 35.16 30.46
C GLU A 166 -30.23 35.32 30.56
N VAL A 167 -31.02 34.44 29.94
CA VAL A 167 -32.46 34.35 30.07
C VAL A 167 -32.87 34.22 31.53
N LYS A 168 -32.26 33.29 32.29
CA LYS A 168 -32.54 33.13 33.73
C LYS A 168 -32.26 34.40 34.53
N LYS A 169 -31.18 35.13 34.26
CA LYS A 169 -30.88 36.41 34.92
C LYS A 169 -31.89 37.46 34.59
N LEU A 170 -32.25 37.60 33.31
CA LEU A 170 -33.24 38.58 32.87
C LEU A 170 -34.63 38.32 33.48
N MET A 171 -35.04 37.05 33.55
CA MET A 171 -36.27 36.66 34.28
C MET A 171 -36.25 37.07 35.76
N GLY A 172 -35.10 36.88 36.43
CA GLY A 172 -34.90 37.34 37.79
C GLY A 172 -34.96 38.85 37.97
N TYR A 173 -34.50 39.64 37.01
CA TYR A 173 -34.62 41.11 37.00
C TYR A 173 -36.04 41.56 36.70
N MET A 174 -36.70 40.92 35.73
CA MET A 174 -38.12 41.20 35.39
C MET A 174 -39.04 41.04 36.61
N GLN A 175 -38.84 40.01 37.43
CA GLN A 175 -39.62 39.78 38.65
C GLN A 175 -39.43 40.88 39.70
N LYS A 176 -38.28 41.58 39.71
CA LYS A 176 -37.94 42.65 40.68
C LYS A 176 -38.27 44.03 40.17
N ALA A 177 -38.52 44.19 38.88
CA ALA A 177 -38.81 45.47 38.23
C ALA A 177 -40.18 46.02 38.72
N LYS A 178 -40.23 47.30 39.07
CA LYS A 178 -41.40 47.98 39.56
C LYS A 178 -42.11 48.78 38.43
N ASP A 179 -41.41 49.10 37.39
CA ASP A 179 -41.91 49.89 36.27
C ASP A 179 -42.31 48.96 35.09
N ASP A 180 -43.44 49.20 34.49
CA ASP A 180 -43.97 48.41 33.38
C ASP A 180 -43.15 48.59 32.08
N VAL A 181 -42.52 49.75 31.89
CA VAL A 181 -41.62 50.01 30.76
C VAL A 181 -40.34 49.17 30.88
N GLU A 182 -39.80 49.07 32.10
CA GLU A 182 -38.61 48.24 32.38
C GLU A 182 -38.92 46.74 32.21
N LYS A 183 -40.10 46.29 32.63
CA LYS A 183 -40.54 44.90 32.39
C LYS A 183 -40.66 44.56 30.92
N GLN A 184 -41.19 45.47 30.10
CA GLN A 184 -41.32 45.25 28.65
C GLN A 184 -39.94 45.10 27.99
N LEU A 185 -38.96 45.91 28.40
CA LEU A 185 -37.60 45.81 27.90
C LEU A 185 -36.96 44.47 28.20
N TYR A 186 -37.21 43.89 29.38
CA TYR A 186 -36.73 42.56 29.71
C TYR A 186 -37.44 41.46 28.90
N ILE A 187 -38.74 41.60 28.66
CA ILE A 187 -39.53 40.67 27.84
C ILE A 187 -38.98 40.65 26.42
N ASP A 188 -38.76 41.82 25.81
CA ASP A 188 -38.23 41.89 24.42
C ASP A 188 -36.84 41.25 24.31
N LYS A 189 -35.97 41.45 25.29
CA LYS A 189 -34.64 40.81 25.31
C LYS A 189 -34.73 39.30 25.53
N ILE A 190 -35.62 38.82 26.36
CA ILE A 190 -35.85 37.37 26.56
C ILE A 190 -36.33 36.74 25.26
N GLN A 191 -37.26 37.35 24.55
CA GLN A 191 -37.75 36.86 23.26
C GLN A 191 -36.64 36.78 22.23
N GLU A 192 -35.78 37.78 22.14
CA GLU A 192 -34.61 37.76 21.23
C GLU A 192 -33.64 36.58 21.56
N LEU A 193 -33.40 36.34 22.84
CA LEU A 193 -32.53 35.23 23.28
C LEU A 193 -33.18 33.85 23.04
N GLU A 194 -34.49 33.74 23.21
CA GLU A 194 -35.24 32.51 22.92
C GLU A 194 -35.24 32.19 21.41
N GLU A 195 -35.32 33.20 20.54
CA GLU A 195 -35.16 33.00 19.09
C GLU A 195 -33.75 32.52 18.73
N LYS A 196 -32.69 33.09 19.36
CA LYS A 196 -31.33 32.62 19.19
C LYS A 196 -31.13 31.18 19.68
N LEU A 197 -31.75 30.79 20.80
CA LEU A 197 -31.76 29.42 21.31
C LEU A 197 -32.42 28.42 20.34
N LYS A 198 -33.54 28.83 19.69
CA LYS A 198 -34.19 28.03 18.65
C LYS A 198 -33.32 27.83 17.42
N ALA A 199 -32.59 28.88 16.98
CA ALA A 199 -31.64 28.77 15.89
C ALA A 199 -30.51 27.83 16.23
N LEU A 200 -29.91 27.92 17.44
CA LEU A 200 -28.88 27.02 17.91
C LEU A 200 -29.33 25.55 18.01
N ALA A 201 -30.61 25.32 18.37
CA ALA A 201 -31.16 23.97 18.40
C ALA A 201 -31.26 23.36 16.98
N ALA A 202 -31.60 24.13 15.97
CA ALA A 202 -31.57 23.69 14.57
C ALA A 202 -30.14 23.43 14.08
N ASP A 203 -29.18 24.28 14.43
CA ASP A 203 -27.78 24.07 14.10
C ASP A 203 -27.22 22.80 14.77
N LYS A 204 -27.60 22.53 16.00
CA LYS A 204 -27.25 21.32 16.75
C LYS A 204 -27.77 20.05 16.06
N GLU A 205 -28.99 20.08 15.55
CA GLU A 205 -29.62 18.98 14.80
C GLU A 205 -28.85 18.73 13.49
N ASN A 206 -28.51 19.78 12.74
CA ASN A 206 -27.71 19.69 11.51
C ASN A 206 -26.29 19.08 11.76
N VAL A 207 -25.66 19.49 12.86
CA VAL A 207 -24.32 18.96 13.21
C VAL A 207 -24.42 17.49 13.61
N LEU A 208 -25.46 17.07 14.32
CA LEU A 208 -25.70 15.66 14.66
C LEU A 208 -25.98 14.80 13.43
N GLU A 209 -26.72 15.30 12.46
CA GLU A 209 -26.99 14.62 11.21
C GLU A 209 -25.71 14.44 10.38
N ARG A 210 -24.87 15.48 10.30
CA ARG A 210 -23.53 15.38 9.68
C ARG A 210 -22.66 14.34 10.37
N GLU A 211 -22.68 14.26 11.70
CA GLU A 211 -21.94 13.24 12.44
C GLU A 211 -22.40 11.82 12.12
N GLN A 212 -23.72 11.59 12.05
CA GLN A 212 -24.26 10.27 11.71
C GLN A 212 -23.87 9.84 10.30
N ASN A 213 -23.92 10.76 9.33
CA ASN A 213 -23.53 10.50 7.95
C ASN A 213 -22.00 10.19 7.83
N THR A 214 -21.17 10.82 8.64
CA THR A 214 -19.73 10.56 8.68
C THR A 214 -19.44 9.17 9.28
N ARG A 215 -20.18 8.73 10.30
CA ARG A 215 -20.04 7.40 10.91
C ARG A 215 -20.46 6.27 9.97
N ALA A 216 -21.42 6.46 9.10
CA ALA A 216 -21.88 5.45 8.14
C ALA A 216 -20.75 5.06 7.15
N GLY A 217 -19.91 6.01 6.73
CA GLY A 217 -18.71 5.74 5.93
C GLY A 217 -17.64 4.91 6.65
N PHE A 218 -17.48 5.12 7.95
CA PHE A 218 -16.49 4.42 8.78
C PHE A 218 -16.78 2.91 8.91
N VAL A 219 -18.03 2.51 9.02
CA VAL A 219 -18.45 1.09 9.11
C VAL A 219 -18.08 0.33 7.84
N TYR A 220 -18.15 0.97 6.68
CA TYR A 220 -17.81 0.33 5.40
C TYR A 220 -16.32 0.06 5.25
N ILE A 221 -15.46 0.95 5.71
CA ILE A 221 -14.00 0.80 5.67
C ILE A 221 -13.53 -0.28 6.65
N ILE A 222 -14.08 -0.32 7.86
CA ILE A 222 -13.71 -1.32 8.88
C ILE A 222 -14.12 -2.74 8.42
N SER A 223 -15.28 -2.92 7.77
CA SER A 223 -15.69 -4.22 7.27
C SER A 223 -14.80 -4.75 6.14
N ASN A 224 -14.27 -3.85 5.30
CA ASN A 224 -13.31 -4.23 4.25
C ASN A 224 -11.90 -4.50 4.80
N ILE A 225 -11.47 -3.82 5.85
CA ILE A 225 -10.18 -4.09 6.53
C ILE A 225 -10.25 -5.41 7.32
N GLY A 226 -11.40 -5.74 7.90
CA GLY A 226 -11.62 -7.01 8.62
C GLY A 226 -11.62 -8.26 7.74
N SER A 227 -11.84 -8.13 6.43
CA SER A 227 -11.73 -9.25 5.48
C SER A 227 -10.30 -9.51 4.98
N PHE A 228 -9.31 -8.70 5.40
CA PHE A 228 -7.89 -8.87 5.10
C PHE A 228 -7.06 -9.40 6.28
N GLY A 229 -7.70 -9.87 7.34
CA GLY A 229 -7.07 -10.29 8.59
C GLY A 229 -7.47 -11.70 9.04
N GLU A 230 -7.37 -12.71 8.13
CA GLU A 230 -7.21 -14.13 8.47
C GLU A 230 -6.33 -14.83 7.45
#